data_042551b099044b5b7cf651d64ec4993f
#
_entry.id   042551b099044b5b7cf651d64ec4993f
#
_cell.length_a   1.000
_cell.length_b   1.000
_cell.length_c   1.000
_cell.angle_alpha   90.00
_cell.angle_beta   90.00
_cell.angle_gamma   90.00
#
_symmetry.space_group_name_H-M   'P 1'
#
loop_
_entity.id
_entity.type
_entity.pdbx_description
1 polymer ?
#
loop_
_entity_poly.entity_id
_entity_poly.type
_entity_poly.pdbx_seq_one_letter_code
_entity_poly.pdbx_strand_id
1 'polypeptide(L)'
;MKVQLGAVTRENWQEALKLKVKDVQNHFVPTVAVSLAKVYIKPDGDNVNYLPFAIFEEERGMVGFVMYAYVENTNDMYWINGFIIDEKHQGKGYGRAALCEMVNWIIKQYKQCKEIRLTVHKENHAARQLYKSFGFVEAGEFDQEEDVFRLIISREE
;
A
#
# COMPACT_ATOMS: atom_id res chain seq x y z
N MET A 1 0.94 -16.49 -9.71
CA MET A 1 1.22 -15.12 -10.18
C MET A 1 2.27 -14.49 -9.30
N LYS A 2 3.33 -14.01 -9.90
CA LYS A 2 4.43 -13.38 -9.16
C LYS A 2 4.54 -11.91 -9.50
N VAL A 3 4.61 -11.09 -8.46
CA VAL A 3 5.00 -9.69 -8.57
C VAL A 3 6.21 -9.45 -7.69
N GLN A 4 6.97 -8.42 -8.01
CA GLN A 4 8.11 -7.98 -7.22
C GLN A 4 7.95 -6.50 -6.87
N LEU A 5 8.34 -6.15 -5.67
CA LEU A 5 8.44 -4.75 -5.25
C LEU A 5 9.84 -4.25 -5.58
N GLY A 6 9.91 -3.13 -6.25
CA GLY A 6 11.17 -2.50 -6.62
C GLY A 6 11.15 -1.01 -6.33
N ALA A 7 12.32 -0.43 -6.22
CA ALA A 7 12.43 1.00 -5.94
C ALA A 7 11.91 1.84 -7.09
N VAL A 8 11.32 2.98 -6.77
CA VAL A 8 11.09 4.04 -7.75
C VAL A 8 12.41 4.83 -7.87
N THR A 9 12.96 4.88 -9.07
CA THR A 9 14.30 5.39 -9.32
C THR A 9 14.30 6.53 -10.33
N ARG A 10 15.47 7.13 -10.54
CA ARG A 10 15.63 8.15 -11.59
C ARG A 10 15.42 7.57 -13.00
N GLU A 11 15.50 6.26 -13.15
CA GLU A 11 15.30 5.61 -14.45
C GLU A 11 13.84 5.24 -14.72
N ASN A 12 13.02 5.05 -13.68
CA ASN A 12 11.64 4.59 -13.86
C ASN A 12 10.56 5.52 -13.28
N TRP A 13 10.94 6.64 -12.68
CA TRP A 13 9.98 7.51 -11.98
C TRP A 13 8.91 8.08 -12.91
N GLN A 14 9.25 8.38 -14.15
CA GLN A 14 8.28 8.91 -15.12
C GLN A 14 7.23 7.84 -15.46
N GLU A 15 7.65 6.60 -15.61
CA GLU A 15 6.73 5.48 -15.78
C GLU A 15 5.81 5.32 -14.58
N ALA A 16 6.36 5.45 -13.37
CA ALA A 16 5.56 5.39 -12.14
C ALA A 16 4.50 6.48 -12.09
N LEU A 17 4.81 7.70 -12.53
CA LEU A 17 3.86 8.80 -12.57
C LEU A 17 2.70 8.59 -13.54
N LYS A 18 2.85 7.71 -14.51
CA LYS A 18 1.79 7.39 -15.48
C LYS A 18 0.80 6.33 -14.97
N LEU A 19 1.13 5.65 -13.89
CA LEU A 19 0.20 4.71 -13.27
C LEU A 19 -1.03 5.46 -12.79
N LYS A 20 -2.20 4.93 -13.09
CA LYS A 20 -3.45 5.55 -12.68
C LYS A 20 -4.55 4.52 -12.53
N VAL A 21 -5.45 4.77 -11.62
CA VAL A 21 -6.67 3.97 -11.45
C VAL A 21 -7.72 4.45 -12.46
N LYS A 22 -8.83 3.71 -12.55
CA LYS A 22 -9.97 4.14 -13.38
C LYS A 22 -10.50 5.49 -12.87
N ASP A 23 -11.06 6.30 -13.77
CA ASP A 23 -11.57 7.63 -13.43
C ASP A 23 -12.57 7.59 -12.26
N VAL A 24 -13.42 6.58 -12.21
CA VAL A 24 -14.41 6.41 -11.13
C VAL A 24 -13.77 6.09 -9.79
N GLN A 25 -12.48 5.74 -9.77
CA GLN A 25 -11.73 5.39 -8.57
C GLN A 25 -10.81 6.53 -8.10
N ASN A 26 -10.72 7.63 -8.83
CA ASN A 26 -9.73 8.69 -8.55
C ASN A 26 -9.84 9.27 -7.15
N HIS A 27 -11.02 9.31 -6.56
CA HIS A 27 -11.21 9.86 -5.22
C HIS A 27 -10.91 8.86 -4.11
N PHE A 28 -10.61 7.60 -4.44
CA PHE A 28 -10.33 6.57 -3.44
C PHE A 28 -8.88 6.57 -2.97
N VAL A 29 -7.97 7.02 -3.80
CA VAL A 29 -6.52 6.89 -3.57
C VAL A 29 -5.80 8.14 -4.10
N PRO A 30 -4.66 8.52 -3.50
CA PRO A 30 -3.83 9.58 -4.06
C PRO A 30 -3.15 9.13 -5.36
N THR A 31 -2.73 10.09 -6.16
CA THR A 31 -1.86 9.80 -7.31
C THR A 31 -0.48 9.38 -6.83
N VAL A 32 0.28 8.74 -7.71
CA VAL A 32 1.68 8.40 -7.40
C VAL A 32 2.50 9.64 -7.07
N ALA A 33 2.29 10.74 -7.81
CA ALA A 33 3.00 11.99 -7.54
C ALA A 33 2.76 12.49 -6.12
N VAL A 34 1.52 12.45 -5.63
CA VAL A 34 1.19 12.84 -4.26
C VAL A 34 1.87 11.91 -3.25
N SER A 35 1.83 10.61 -3.49
CA SER A 35 2.48 9.64 -2.59
C SER A 35 3.99 9.85 -2.53
N LEU A 36 4.63 10.08 -3.67
CA LEU A 36 6.07 10.35 -3.70
C LEU A 36 6.42 11.66 -2.99
N ALA A 37 5.56 12.68 -3.09
CA ALA A 37 5.77 13.94 -2.38
C ALA A 37 5.77 13.75 -0.86
N LYS A 38 4.98 12.82 -0.34
CA LYS A 38 4.93 12.52 1.11
C LYS A 38 6.24 12.02 1.66
N VAL A 39 7.07 11.38 0.85
CA VAL A 39 8.39 10.89 1.27
C VAL A 39 9.26 12.06 1.77
N TYR A 40 9.21 13.19 1.09
CA TYR A 40 9.97 14.38 1.47
C TYR A 40 9.23 15.25 2.49
N ILE A 41 7.94 15.49 2.28
CA ILE A 41 7.15 16.42 3.07
C ILE A 41 6.81 15.88 4.45
N LYS A 42 6.63 14.58 4.56
CA LYS A 42 6.29 13.89 5.83
C LYS A 42 5.07 14.53 6.51
N PRO A 43 3.90 14.52 5.87
CA PRO A 43 2.72 15.22 6.38
C PRO A 43 2.21 14.70 7.72
N ASP A 44 2.56 13.46 8.08
CA ASP A 44 2.11 12.84 9.34
C ASP A 44 3.10 13.00 10.49
N GLY A 45 4.22 13.69 10.25
CA GLY A 45 5.20 14.00 11.27
C GLY A 45 6.63 13.64 10.89
N ASP A 46 7.59 14.30 11.52
CA ASP A 46 9.02 14.11 11.21
C ASP A 46 9.52 12.69 11.54
N ASN A 47 8.84 12.01 12.46
CA ASN A 47 9.22 10.67 12.89
C ASN A 47 8.58 9.56 12.04
N VAL A 48 7.80 9.92 11.04
CA VAL A 48 7.19 8.94 10.13
C VAL A 48 8.07 8.79 8.89
N ASN A 49 8.46 7.56 8.60
CA ASN A 49 9.25 7.24 7.43
C ASN A 49 8.35 6.62 6.35
N TYR A 50 8.48 7.11 5.13
CA TYR A 50 7.68 6.65 3.99
C TYR A 50 8.58 5.95 2.99
N LEU A 51 8.26 4.72 2.60
CA LEU A 51 9.04 3.94 1.64
C LEU A 51 8.17 3.53 0.46
N PRO A 52 8.40 4.16 -0.70
CA PRO A 52 7.62 3.88 -1.90
C PRO A 52 8.21 2.73 -2.70
N PHE A 53 7.33 1.94 -3.32
CA PHE A 53 7.72 0.84 -4.20
C PHE A 53 6.86 0.84 -5.45
N ALA A 54 7.49 0.56 -6.59
CA ALA A 54 6.79 0.16 -7.79
C ALA A 54 6.52 -1.36 -7.73
N ILE A 55 5.42 -1.78 -8.32
CA ILE A 55 5.04 -3.19 -8.40
C ILE A 55 5.32 -3.65 -9.83
N PHE A 56 6.15 -4.67 -9.97
CA PHE A 56 6.55 -5.21 -11.27
C PHE A 56 6.04 -6.63 -11.44
N GLU A 57 5.60 -6.93 -12.64
CA GLU A 57 5.32 -8.29 -13.08
C GLU A 57 6.28 -8.61 -14.22
N GLU A 58 6.78 -9.84 -14.28
CA GLU A 58 7.90 -10.23 -15.13
C GLU A 58 7.69 -9.90 -16.61
N GLU A 59 6.49 -10.18 -17.14
CA GLU A 59 6.20 -9.97 -18.57
C GLU A 59 5.59 -8.60 -18.88
N ARG A 60 4.90 -8.02 -17.91
CA ARG A 60 4.11 -6.79 -18.08
C ARG A 60 4.85 -5.53 -17.65
N GLY A 61 5.96 -5.67 -16.93
CA GLY A 61 6.70 -4.56 -16.39
C GLY A 61 5.99 -3.96 -15.18
N MET A 62 5.98 -2.63 -15.08
CA MET A 62 5.38 -1.93 -13.95
C MET A 62 3.86 -1.96 -14.04
N VAL A 63 3.20 -2.55 -13.06
CA VAL A 63 1.75 -2.71 -13.02
C VAL A 63 1.07 -1.91 -11.92
N GLY A 64 1.83 -1.37 -10.98
CA GLY A 64 1.24 -0.63 -9.86
C GLY A 64 2.28 0.02 -8.97
N PHE A 65 1.79 0.55 -7.86
CA PHE A 65 2.57 1.27 -6.87
C PHE A 65 2.01 0.97 -5.48
N VAL A 66 2.89 0.89 -4.50
CA VAL A 66 2.49 0.77 -3.08
C VAL A 66 3.53 1.46 -2.23
N MET A 67 3.10 2.05 -1.14
CA MET A 67 3.98 2.70 -0.18
C MET A 67 3.64 2.20 1.21
N TYR A 68 4.63 2.09 2.09
CA TYR A 68 4.32 1.95 3.50
C TYR A 68 4.96 3.08 4.29
N ALA A 69 4.35 3.37 5.43
CA ALA A 69 4.84 4.36 6.37
C ALA A 69 4.99 3.70 7.73
N TYR A 70 6.03 4.06 8.45
CA TYR A 70 6.24 3.49 9.79
C TYR A 70 6.94 4.47 10.71
N VAL A 71 6.76 4.22 12.01
CA VAL A 71 7.48 4.92 13.08
C VAL A 71 8.43 3.91 13.71
N GLU A 72 9.72 4.26 13.80
CA GLU A 72 10.74 3.38 14.38
C GLU A 72 10.42 2.99 15.82
N ASN A 73 10.81 1.78 16.20
CA ASN A 73 10.69 1.25 17.56
C ASN A 73 9.25 1.15 18.05
N THR A 74 8.29 1.02 17.13
CA THR A 74 6.89 0.75 17.47
C THR A 74 6.50 -0.65 17.02
N ASN A 75 5.41 -1.16 17.58
CA ASN A 75 4.88 -2.46 17.18
C ASN A 75 3.58 -2.37 16.37
N ASP A 76 2.96 -1.19 16.29
CA ASP A 76 1.65 -1.00 15.67
C ASP A 76 1.57 0.19 14.71
N MET A 77 2.69 0.89 14.48
CA MET A 77 2.71 2.06 13.59
C MET A 77 3.33 1.70 12.24
N TYR A 78 2.64 0.81 11.52
CA TYR A 78 3.01 0.36 10.17
C TYR A 78 1.76 0.48 9.30
N TRP A 79 1.85 1.34 8.27
CA TRP A 79 0.71 1.68 7.44
C TRP A 79 1.02 1.41 5.97
N ILE A 80 0.15 0.70 5.29
CA ILE A 80 0.19 0.57 3.82
C ILE A 80 -0.66 1.69 3.26
N ASN A 81 -0.12 2.47 2.34
CA ASN A 81 -0.86 3.56 1.72
C ASN A 81 -0.45 3.76 0.26
N GLY A 82 -1.21 4.59 -0.44
CA GLY A 82 -0.93 4.90 -1.84
C GLY A 82 -1.00 3.69 -2.77
N PHE A 83 -1.66 2.62 -2.37
CA PHE A 83 -1.67 1.35 -3.09
C PHE A 83 -2.61 1.43 -4.29
N ILE A 84 -2.04 1.31 -5.49
CA ILE A 84 -2.80 1.30 -6.73
C ILE A 84 -2.29 0.21 -7.68
N ILE A 85 -3.21 -0.35 -8.45
CA ILE A 85 -2.89 -1.15 -9.64
C ILE A 85 -3.38 -0.33 -10.84
N ASP A 86 -2.50 -0.17 -11.82
CA ASP A 86 -2.84 0.59 -13.02
C ASP A 86 -4.11 0.05 -13.68
N GLU A 87 -4.94 0.94 -14.21
CA GLU A 87 -6.24 0.58 -14.77
C GLU A 87 -6.16 -0.52 -15.83
N LYS A 88 -5.07 -0.58 -16.58
CA LYS A 88 -4.85 -1.60 -17.62
C LYS A 88 -4.60 -2.98 -17.06
N HIS A 89 -4.25 -3.07 -15.80
CA HIS A 89 -3.80 -4.31 -15.15
C HIS A 89 -4.72 -4.76 -14.03
N GLN A 90 -5.82 -4.07 -13.79
CA GLN A 90 -6.78 -4.45 -12.74
C GLN A 90 -7.57 -5.71 -13.12
N GLY A 91 -8.10 -6.39 -12.11
CA GLY A 91 -8.91 -7.59 -12.31
C GLY A 91 -8.13 -8.84 -12.67
N LYS A 92 -6.82 -8.84 -12.48
CA LYS A 92 -5.93 -9.96 -12.85
C LYS A 92 -5.21 -10.60 -11.66
N GLY A 93 -5.53 -10.16 -10.44
CA GLY A 93 -4.92 -10.72 -9.24
C GLY A 93 -3.64 -10.02 -8.77
N TYR A 94 -3.19 -8.98 -9.44
CA TYR A 94 -1.96 -8.27 -9.05
C TYR A 94 -2.08 -7.57 -7.70
N GLY A 95 -3.27 -7.04 -7.38
CA GLY A 95 -3.50 -6.38 -6.10
C GLY A 95 -3.25 -7.32 -4.93
N ARG A 96 -3.80 -8.52 -5.00
CA ARG A 96 -3.61 -9.52 -3.93
C ARG A 96 -2.14 -9.96 -3.85
N ALA A 97 -1.51 -10.22 -4.98
CA ALA A 97 -0.11 -10.61 -5.00
C ALA A 97 0.80 -9.53 -4.42
N ALA A 98 0.55 -8.27 -4.80
CA ALA A 98 1.33 -7.14 -4.28
C ALA A 98 1.11 -6.91 -2.79
N LEU A 99 -0.13 -7.05 -2.31
CA LEU A 99 -0.43 -6.94 -0.89
C LEU A 99 0.32 -8.00 -0.09
N CYS A 100 0.36 -9.23 -0.60
CA CYS A 100 1.11 -10.32 0.01
C CYS A 100 2.59 -9.99 0.12
N GLU A 101 3.19 -9.49 -0.97
CA GLU A 101 4.61 -9.08 -0.98
C GLU A 101 4.88 -7.95 0.00
N MET A 102 4.01 -6.95 0.07
CA MET A 102 4.18 -5.81 0.98
C MET A 102 4.09 -6.24 2.44
N VAL A 103 3.09 -7.03 2.78
CA VAL A 103 2.92 -7.55 4.14
C VAL A 103 4.12 -8.39 4.55
N ASN A 104 4.56 -9.29 3.68
CA ASN A 104 5.73 -10.13 3.96
C ASN A 104 6.99 -9.31 4.13
N TRP A 105 7.17 -8.27 3.32
CA TRP A 105 8.31 -7.35 3.44
C TRP A 105 8.34 -6.70 4.82
N ILE A 106 7.22 -6.13 5.25
CA ILE A 106 7.12 -5.46 6.54
C ILE A 106 7.41 -6.45 7.68
N ILE A 107 6.83 -7.63 7.63
CA ILE A 107 7.03 -8.66 8.65
C ILE A 107 8.49 -9.07 8.78
N LYS A 108 9.18 -9.20 7.65
CA LYS A 108 10.59 -9.60 7.64
C LYS A 108 11.53 -8.48 8.10
N GLN A 109 11.23 -7.25 7.73
CA GLN A 109 12.07 -6.10 8.08
C GLN A 109 11.92 -5.68 9.54
N TYR A 110 10.71 -5.83 10.09
CA TYR A 110 10.40 -5.30 11.41
C TYR A 110 9.87 -6.41 12.29
N LYS A 111 10.77 -7.06 13.02
CA LYS A 111 10.43 -8.20 13.89
C LYS A 111 9.50 -7.82 15.03
N GLN A 112 9.50 -6.56 15.43
CA GLN A 112 8.61 -6.04 16.46
C GLN A 112 7.21 -5.70 15.95
N CYS A 113 6.98 -5.70 14.64
CA CYS A 113 5.67 -5.37 14.06
C CYS A 113 4.62 -6.40 14.48
N LYS A 114 3.56 -5.95 15.15
CA LYS A 114 2.43 -6.78 15.58
C LYS A 114 1.14 -6.43 14.86
N GLU A 115 1.12 -5.31 14.16
CA GLU A 115 -0.09 -4.83 13.51
C GLU A 115 0.28 -4.00 12.28
N ILE A 116 -0.40 -4.26 11.17
CA ILE A 116 -0.28 -3.47 9.95
C ILE A 116 -1.65 -2.85 9.70
N ARG A 117 -1.67 -1.56 9.42
CA ARG A 117 -2.89 -0.78 9.21
C ARG A 117 -2.97 -0.22 7.81
N LEU A 118 -4.17 0.11 7.38
CA LEU A 118 -4.43 0.88 6.17
C LEU A 118 -5.75 1.59 6.31
N THR A 119 -5.96 2.59 5.47
CA THR A 119 -7.27 3.22 5.34
C THR A 119 -7.87 2.86 3.98
N VAL A 120 -9.18 2.78 3.93
CA VAL A 120 -9.90 2.48 2.70
C VAL A 120 -11.20 3.28 2.66
N HIS A 121 -11.46 3.89 1.50
CA HIS A 121 -12.69 4.66 1.29
C HIS A 121 -13.92 3.76 1.46
N LYS A 122 -14.96 4.27 2.10
CA LYS A 122 -16.19 3.51 2.39
C LYS A 122 -16.82 2.92 1.15
N GLU A 123 -16.72 3.59 0.02
CA GLU A 123 -17.30 3.17 -1.25
C GLU A 123 -16.36 2.33 -2.12
N ASN A 124 -15.12 2.15 -1.71
CA ASN A 124 -14.16 1.33 -2.45
C ASN A 124 -14.36 -0.14 -2.13
N HIS A 125 -15.47 -0.70 -2.63
CA HIS A 125 -15.90 -2.06 -2.29
C HIS A 125 -14.91 -3.14 -2.72
N ALA A 126 -14.29 -2.99 -3.88
CA ALA A 126 -13.32 -3.96 -4.38
C ALA A 126 -12.10 -4.07 -3.47
N ALA A 127 -11.56 -2.91 -3.05
CA ALA A 127 -10.43 -2.89 -2.12
C ALA A 127 -10.82 -3.43 -0.75
N ARG A 128 -12.00 -3.04 -0.25
CA ARG A 128 -12.50 -3.54 1.04
C ARG A 128 -12.60 -5.05 1.05
N GLN A 129 -13.13 -5.65 -0.02
CA GLN A 129 -13.22 -7.10 -0.14
C GLN A 129 -11.84 -7.75 -0.18
N LEU A 130 -10.91 -7.17 -0.93
CA LEU A 130 -9.54 -7.66 -1.00
C LEU A 130 -8.91 -7.70 0.39
N TYR A 131 -8.98 -6.60 1.12
CA TYR A 131 -8.37 -6.50 2.45
C TYR A 131 -9.01 -7.48 3.42
N LYS A 132 -10.34 -7.59 3.44
CA LYS A 132 -11.04 -8.55 4.30
C LYS A 132 -10.68 -10.00 3.96
N SER A 133 -10.60 -10.32 2.67
CA SER A 133 -10.22 -11.68 2.24
C SER A 133 -8.79 -12.02 2.61
N PHE A 134 -7.92 -11.01 2.73
CA PHE A 134 -6.54 -11.21 3.13
C PHE A 134 -6.39 -11.43 4.64
N GLY A 135 -7.34 -10.96 5.43
CA GLY A 135 -7.33 -11.10 6.87
C GLY A 135 -7.40 -9.78 7.65
N PHE A 136 -7.46 -8.65 6.94
CA PHE A 136 -7.67 -7.36 7.61
C PHE A 136 -9.09 -7.28 8.17
N VAL A 137 -9.22 -6.64 9.31
CA VAL A 137 -10.51 -6.41 9.97
C VAL A 137 -10.69 -4.91 10.22
N GLU A 138 -11.93 -4.47 10.28
CA GLU A 138 -12.23 -3.09 10.61
C GLU A 138 -11.79 -2.79 12.04
N ALA A 139 -11.06 -1.71 12.23
CA ALA A 139 -10.50 -1.34 13.53
C ALA A 139 -11.46 -0.52 14.40
N GLY A 140 -12.63 -0.16 13.85
CA GLY A 140 -13.59 0.70 14.55
C GLY A 140 -13.21 2.17 14.54
N GLU A 141 -12.15 2.52 13.84
CA GLU A 141 -11.68 3.90 13.68
C GLU A 141 -11.98 4.37 12.26
N PHE A 142 -12.26 5.63 12.11
CA PHE A 142 -12.48 6.22 10.79
C PHE A 142 -12.00 7.66 10.76
N ASP A 143 -11.60 8.10 9.59
CA ASP A 143 -11.20 9.48 9.33
C ASP A 143 -11.98 9.96 8.10
N GLN A 144 -12.94 10.84 8.31
CA GLN A 144 -13.81 11.36 7.27
C GLN A 144 -14.53 10.22 6.53
N GLU A 145 -14.23 10.00 5.26
CA GLU A 145 -14.86 8.98 4.42
C GLU A 145 -14.07 7.68 4.34
N GLU A 146 -13.01 7.54 5.14
CA GLU A 146 -12.18 6.35 5.13
C GLU A 146 -12.29 5.59 6.45
N ASP A 147 -12.31 4.26 6.36
CA ASP A 147 -12.26 3.38 7.51
C ASP A 147 -10.84 2.86 7.69
N VAL A 148 -10.44 2.68 8.94
CA VAL A 148 -9.16 2.04 9.27
C VAL A 148 -9.36 0.55 9.36
N PHE A 149 -8.53 -0.19 8.63
CA PHE A 149 -8.46 -1.65 8.70
C PHE A 149 -7.11 -2.04 9.28
N ARG A 150 -7.07 -3.15 10.00
CA ARG A 150 -5.83 -3.66 10.59
C ARG A 150 -5.68 -5.16 10.39
N LEU A 151 -4.42 -5.57 10.26
CA LEU A 151 -4.02 -6.97 10.21
C LEU A 151 -3.15 -7.24 11.44
N ILE A 152 -3.58 -8.17 12.27
CA ILE A 152 -2.82 -8.58 13.44
C ILE A 152 -1.81 -9.63 13.00
N ILE A 153 -0.55 -9.41 13.35
CA ILE A 153 0.53 -10.32 13.00
C ILE A 153 0.77 -11.28 14.17
N SER A 154 0.52 -12.55 13.91
CA SER A 154 0.82 -13.61 14.87
C SER A 154 2.24 -14.13 14.63
N ARG A 155 3.06 -14.10 15.68
CA ARG A 155 4.42 -14.63 15.60
C ARG A 155 4.57 -15.72 16.64
N GLU A 156 5.22 -16.79 16.23
CA GLU A 156 5.66 -17.83 17.17
C GLU A 156 6.90 -17.31 17.89
N GLU A 157 6.90 -17.48 19.21
CA GLU A 157 8.03 -17.13 20.07
C GLU A 157 9.05 -18.25 20.11
#